data_4b3fd7159e1f92b704770f359d4e54e9
#
_entry.id   4b3fd7159e1f92b704770f359d4e54e9
#
_cell.length_a   1.000
_cell.length_b   1.000
_cell.length_c   1.000
_cell.angle_alpha   90.00
_cell.angle_beta   90.00
_cell.angle_gamma   90.00
#
_symmetry.space_group_name_H-M   'P 1'
#
loop_
_entity.id
_entity.type
_entity.pdbx_description
1 polymer ?
#
loop_
_entity_poly.entity_id
_entity_poly.type
_entity_poly.pdbx_seq_one_letter_code
_entity_poly.pdbx_strand_id
1 'polypeptide(L)'
;MKFTEFGEYFRILRIKHKEVLKDASSFLGVSCAFISSVECGKKTIPEEWFDKLVDHYGLNEIQQNELRGAIDRSAKTVKLNIEYVTPTQKDLAVQFQRSFDELDEETANEILEILKRNA
;
A
#
# COMPACT_ATOMS: atom_id res chain seq x y z
N MET A 1 11.86 17.26 4.27
CA MET A 1 11.06 16.35 3.43
C MET A 1 10.84 15.04 4.15
N LYS A 2 9.60 14.62 4.26
CA LYS A 2 9.25 13.45 5.06
C LYS A 2 8.79 12.30 4.16
N PHE A 3 9.48 11.16 4.24
CA PHE A 3 9.09 9.97 3.50
C PHE A 3 7.96 9.23 4.20
N THR A 4 7.08 8.60 3.42
CA THR A 4 6.12 7.63 3.93
C THR A 4 6.88 6.34 4.28
N GLU A 5 6.21 5.41 4.94
CA GLU A 5 6.80 4.10 5.24
C GLU A 5 7.22 3.39 3.95
N PHE A 6 6.39 3.45 2.90
CA PHE A 6 6.76 2.91 1.59
C PHE A 6 8.00 3.60 1.02
N GLY A 7 8.04 4.95 1.11
CA GLY A 7 9.18 5.71 0.62
C GLY A 7 10.49 5.30 1.29
N GLU A 8 10.46 5.13 2.60
CA GLU A 8 11.64 4.67 3.35
C GLU A 8 12.04 3.26 2.95
N TYR A 9 11.08 2.35 2.82
CA TYR A 9 11.32 0.96 2.43
C TYR A 9 11.96 0.89 1.04
N PHE A 10 11.41 1.62 0.09
CA PHE A 10 11.93 1.65 -1.28
C PHE A 10 13.34 2.24 -1.33
N ARG A 11 13.57 3.29 -0.57
CA ARG A 11 14.90 3.90 -0.51
C ARG A 11 15.93 2.91 0.06
N ILE A 12 15.58 2.18 1.10
CA ILE A 12 16.47 1.18 1.70
C ILE A 12 16.76 0.06 0.71
N LEU A 13 15.76 -0.39 -0.07
CA LEU A 13 15.98 -1.38 -1.13
C LEU A 13 17.04 -0.90 -2.13
N ARG A 14 16.94 0.34 -2.58
CA ARG A 14 17.93 0.90 -3.51
C ARG A 14 19.31 0.91 -2.89
N ILE A 15 19.42 1.37 -1.65
CA ILE A 15 20.70 1.43 -0.96
C ILE A 15 21.32 0.04 -0.84
N LYS A 16 20.55 -0.96 -0.45
CA LYS A 16 21.03 -2.34 -0.32
C LYS A 16 21.49 -2.92 -1.64
N HIS A 17 20.91 -2.52 -2.75
CA HIS A 17 21.28 -2.99 -4.08
C HIS A 17 22.23 -2.04 -4.81
N LYS A 18 22.77 -1.06 -4.10
CA LYS A 18 23.73 -0.08 -4.65
C LYS A 18 23.17 0.67 -5.85
N GLU A 19 21.88 1.00 -5.78
CA GLU A 19 21.19 1.74 -6.82
C GLU A 19 20.89 3.17 -6.37
N VAL A 20 20.82 4.07 -7.34
CA VAL A 20 20.38 5.44 -7.12
C VAL A 20 18.98 5.64 -7.72
N LEU A 21 18.38 6.80 -7.47
CA LEU A 21 17.02 7.08 -7.92
C LEU A 21 16.86 6.94 -9.44
N LYS A 22 17.89 7.29 -10.18
CA LYS A 22 17.88 7.17 -11.64
C LYS A 22 17.70 5.73 -12.12
N ASP A 23 18.27 4.78 -11.38
CA ASP A 23 18.10 3.35 -11.70
C ASP A 23 16.63 2.95 -11.56
N ALA A 24 15.97 3.41 -10.49
CA ALA A 24 14.55 3.14 -10.28
C ALA A 24 13.69 3.80 -11.36
N SER A 25 14.04 5.01 -11.76
CA SER A 25 13.39 5.70 -12.87
C SER A 25 13.42 4.86 -14.14
N SER A 26 14.56 4.23 -14.42
CA SER A 26 14.72 3.41 -15.62
C SER A 26 13.82 2.17 -15.60
N PHE A 27 13.82 1.39 -14.51
CA PHE A 27 13.02 0.16 -14.52
C PHE A 27 11.53 0.40 -14.28
N LEU A 28 11.16 1.47 -13.60
CA LEU A 28 9.76 1.83 -13.41
C LEU A 28 9.16 2.60 -14.59
N GLY A 29 10.01 3.17 -15.43
CA GLY A 29 9.54 3.93 -16.58
C GLY A 29 8.88 5.26 -16.24
N VAL A 30 9.31 5.89 -15.15
CA VAL A 30 8.77 7.17 -14.67
C VAL A 30 9.92 8.11 -14.32
N SER A 31 9.62 9.40 -14.15
CA SER A 31 10.65 10.38 -13.79
C SER A 31 11.07 10.24 -12.33
N CYS A 32 12.30 10.68 -12.05
CA CYS A 32 12.79 10.75 -10.67
C CYS A 32 11.90 11.64 -9.81
N ALA A 33 11.41 12.74 -10.36
CA ALA A 33 10.50 13.64 -9.65
C ALA A 33 9.21 12.93 -9.26
N PHE A 34 8.67 12.09 -10.14
CA PHE A 34 7.46 11.33 -9.84
C PHE A 34 7.71 10.35 -8.69
N ILE A 35 8.84 9.62 -8.74
CA ILE A 35 9.21 8.68 -7.68
C ILE A 35 9.30 9.41 -6.34
N SER A 36 9.99 10.55 -6.32
CA SER A 36 10.13 11.35 -5.10
C SER A 36 8.77 11.79 -4.55
N SER A 37 7.85 12.17 -5.42
CA SER A 37 6.50 12.56 -5.01
C SER A 37 5.72 11.39 -4.41
N VAL A 38 5.87 10.19 -4.98
CA VAL A 38 5.24 8.98 -4.44
C VAL A 38 5.84 8.63 -3.08
N GLU A 39 7.16 8.69 -2.98
CA GLU A 39 7.85 8.36 -1.72
C GLU A 39 7.48 9.30 -0.57
N CYS A 40 7.13 10.54 -0.88
CA CYS A 40 6.71 11.52 0.12
C CYS A 40 5.19 11.56 0.33
N GLY A 41 4.45 10.68 -0.34
CA GLY A 41 3.01 10.60 -0.17
C GLY A 41 2.22 11.67 -0.91
N LYS A 42 2.86 12.43 -1.79
CA LYS A 42 2.18 13.45 -2.59
C LYS A 42 1.44 12.86 -3.78
N LYS A 43 1.85 11.68 -4.23
CA LYS A 43 1.21 10.94 -5.32
C LYS A 43 0.92 9.53 -4.83
N THR A 44 -0.15 8.95 -5.36
CA THR A 44 -0.56 7.58 -5.06
C THR A 44 0.47 6.60 -5.62
N ILE A 45 0.74 5.52 -4.87
CA ILE A 45 1.62 4.44 -5.32
C ILE A 45 0.91 3.70 -6.47
N PRO A 46 1.50 3.65 -7.67
CA PRO A 46 0.90 2.89 -8.77
C PRO A 46 0.78 1.41 -8.42
N GLU A 47 -0.33 0.80 -8.82
CA GLU A 47 -0.61 -0.60 -8.48
C GLU A 47 0.45 -1.57 -9.00
N GLU A 48 0.98 -1.32 -10.19
CA GLU A 48 1.97 -2.19 -10.83
C GLU A 48 3.34 -2.13 -10.16
N TRP A 49 3.58 -1.19 -9.26
CA TRP A 49 4.89 -1.07 -8.61
C TRP A 49 5.20 -2.24 -7.70
N PHE A 50 4.20 -2.84 -7.06
CA PHE A 50 4.44 -3.99 -6.20
C PHE A 50 5.15 -5.11 -6.99
N ASP A 51 4.55 -5.52 -8.09
CA ASP A 51 5.12 -6.59 -8.91
C ASP A 51 6.47 -6.21 -9.52
N LYS A 52 6.60 -4.96 -9.97
CA LYS A 52 7.86 -4.48 -10.54
C LYS A 52 8.99 -4.49 -9.52
N LEU A 53 8.73 -4.10 -8.28
CA LEU A 53 9.73 -4.12 -7.22
C LEU A 53 10.09 -5.55 -6.82
N VAL A 54 9.08 -6.42 -6.72
CA VAL A 54 9.31 -7.84 -6.40
C VAL A 54 10.22 -8.48 -7.45
N ASP A 55 9.92 -8.26 -8.73
CA ASP A 55 10.71 -8.84 -9.82
C ASP A 55 12.11 -8.25 -9.91
N HIS A 56 12.21 -6.94 -9.81
CA HIS A 56 13.50 -6.25 -9.97
C HIS A 56 14.49 -6.60 -8.85
N TYR A 57 14.01 -6.62 -7.61
CA TYR A 57 14.86 -6.87 -6.44
C TYR A 57 14.86 -8.33 -5.99
N GLY A 58 14.09 -9.20 -6.64
CA GLY A 58 14.02 -10.62 -6.29
C GLY A 58 13.54 -10.84 -4.87
N LEU A 59 12.47 -10.16 -4.47
CA LEU A 59 11.99 -10.21 -3.10
C LEU A 59 11.37 -11.58 -2.77
N ASN A 60 11.78 -12.13 -1.62
CA ASN A 60 11.19 -13.38 -1.13
C ASN A 60 9.82 -13.11 -0.48
N GLU A 61 9.17 -14.16 0.00
CA GLU A 61 7.82 -14.05 0.57
C GLU A 61 7.75 -13.08 1.76
N ILE A 62 8.75 -13.15 2.65
CA ILE A 62 8.81 -12.26 3.81
C ILE A 62 8.94 -10.80 3.38
N GLN A 63 9.83 -10.55 2.43
CA GLN A 63 10.05 -9.20 1.90
C GLN A 63 8.83 -8.67 1.15
N GLN A 64 8.13 -9.55 0.43
CA GLN A 64 6.89 -9.17 -0.23
C GLN A 64 5.82 -8.75 0.78
N ASN A 65 5.72 -9.45 1.90
CA ASN A 65 4.78 -9.09 2.96
C ASN A 65 5.16 -7.76 3.60
N GLU A 66 6.45 -7.51 3.79
CA GLU A 66 6.93 -6.22 4.30
C GLU A 66 6.59 -5.08 3.34
N LEU A 67 6.83 -5.30 2.05
CA LEU A 67 6.51 -4.30 1.02
C LEU A 67 5.01 -4.03 0.97
N ARG A 68 4.19 -5.08 0.99
CA ARG A 68 2.72 -4.94 0.99
C ARG A 68 2.26 -4.12 2.19
N GLY A 69 2.79 -4.43 3.38
CA GLY A 69 2.47 -3.69 4.58
C GLY A 69 2.86 -2.23 4.49
N ALA A 70 4.04 -1.93 3.94
CA ALA A 70 4.51 -0.56 3.78
C ALA A 70 3.60 0.22 2.82
N ILE A 71 3.19 -0.41 1.72
CA ILE A 71 2.25 0.19 0.76
C ILE A 71 0.92 0.48 1.44
N ASP A 72 0.37 -0.50 2.15
CA ASP A 72 -0.94 -0.38 2.79
C ASP A 72 -0.94 0.72 3.86
N ARG A 73 0.10 0.79 4.67
CA ARG A 73 0.20 1.81 5.73
C ARG A 73 0.49 3.20 5.20
N SER A 74 0.97 3.31 3.97
CA SER A 74 1.23 4.61 3.33
C SER A 74 0.04 5.12 2.55
N ALA A 75 -0.99 4.30 2.33
CA ALA A 75 -2.17 4.68 1.58
C ALA A 75 -3.00 5.69 2.38
N LYS A 76 -3.51 6.69 1.69
CA LYS A 76 -4.42 7.70 2.27
C LYS A 76 -5.88 7.33 2.05
N THR A 77 -6.14 6.48 1.07
CA THR A 77 -7.48 6.01 0.74
C THR A 77 -7.44 4.52 0.45
N VAL A 78 -8.52 3.87 0.75
CA VAL A 78 -8.73 2.46 0.42
C VAL A 78 -9.98 2.39 -0.46
N LYS A 79 -9.89 1.67 -1.57
CA LYS A 79 -11.01 1.53 -2.50
C LYS A 79 -11.54 0.10 -2.46
N LEU A 80 -12.86 -0.02 -2.46
CA LEU A 80 -13.54 -1.31 -2.56
C LEU A 80 -14.36 -1.32 -3.84
N ASN A 81 -14.20 -2.39 -4.63
CA ASN A 81 -15.05 -2.61 -5.79
C ASN A 81 -16.28 -3.39 -5.31
N ILE A 82 -17.45 -2.75 -5.34
CA ILE A 82 -18.70 -3.36 -4.87
C ILE A 82 -19.66 -3.65 -6.03
N GLU A 83 -19.15 -3.72 -7.25
CA GLU A 83 -19.97 -3.96 -8.44
C GLU A 83 -20.56 -5.37 -8.49
N TYR A 84 -19.76 -6.37 -8.12
CA TYR A 84 -20.14 -7.78 -8.21
C TYR A 84 -20.23 -8.48 -6.86
N VAL A 85 -20.76 -7.78 -5.86
CA VAL A 85 -20.91 -8.31 -4.52
C VAL A 85 -22.39 -8.59 -4.21
N THR A 86 -22.64 -9.34 -3.14
CA THR A 86 -24.01 -9.61 -2.69
C THR A 86 -24.61 -8.33 -2.11
N PRO A 87 -25.96 -8.25 -2.06
CA PRO A 87 -26.60 -7.11 -1.39
C PRO A 87 -26.13 -6.90 0.05
N THR A 88 -25.91 -7.98 0.78
CA THR A 88 -25.39 -7.90 2.16
C THR A 88 -24.00 -7.30 2.21
N GLN A 89 -23.12 -7.71 1.30
CA GLN A 89 -21.76 -7.16 1.22
C GLN A 89 -21.79 -5.69 0.87
N LYS A 90 -22.71 -5.29 -0.03
CA LYS A 90 -22.85 -3.88 -0.40
C LYS A 90 -23.31 -3.05 0.78
N ASP A 91 -24.30 -3.52 1.52
CA ASP A 91 -24.79 -2.85 2.72
C ASP A 91 -23.69 -2.73 3.78
N LEU A 92 -22.90 -3.78 3.93
CA LEU A 92 -21.76 -3.78 4.86
C LEU A 92 -20.74 -2.70 4.48
N ALA A 93 -20.37 -2.62 3.20
CA ALA A 93 -19.40 -1.63 2.73
C ALA A 93 -19.90 -0.20 2.96
N VAL A 94 -21.16 0.07 2.64
CA VAL A 94 -21.76 1.40 2.82
C VAL A 94 -21.85 1.76 4.29
N GLN A 95 -22.31 0.85 5.13
CA GLN A 95 -22.41 1.09 6.57
C GLN A 95 -21.04 1.30 7.20
N PHE A 96 -20.05 0.53 6.78
CA PHE A 96 -18.67 0.67 7.26
C PHE A 96 -18.13 2.05 6.91
N GLN A 97 -18.33 2.49 5.66
CA GLN A 97 -17.88 3.81 5.21
C GLN A 97 -18.50 4.94 6.05
N ARG A 98 -19.79 4.84 6.33
CA ARG A 98 -20.51 5.86 7.09
C ARG A 98 -20.09 5.94 8.55
N SER A 99 -19.72 4.81 9.13
CA SER A 99 -19.39 4.70 10.57
C SER A 99 -17.90 4.80 10.85
N PHE A 100 -17.07 4.72 9.82
CA PHE A 100 -15.63 4.52 9.97
C PHE A 100 -14.97 5.54 10.90
N ASP A 101 -15.24 6.82 10.68
CA ASP A 101 -14.61 7.91 11.46
C ASP A 101 -14.99 7.88 12.95
N GLU A 102 -16.10 7.24 13.28
CA GLU A 102 -16.61 7.20 14.65
C GLU A 102 -16.27 5.89 15.39
N LEU A 103 -15.59 4.96 14.73
CA LEU A 103 -15.21 3.70 15.36
C LEU A 103 -14.16 3.95 16.43
N ASP A 104 -14.44 3.50 17.64
CA ASP A 104 -13.43 3.50 18.69
C ASP A 104 -12.45 2.32 18.49
N GLU A 105 -11.37 2.34 19.24
CA GLU A 105 -10.30 1.36 19.09
C GLU A 105 -10.77 -0.06 19.42
N GLU A 106 -11.59 -0.20 20.44
CA GLU A 106 -12.14 -1.50 20.85
C GLU A 106 -13.02 -2.11 19.76
N THR A 107 -13.95 -1.32 19.20
CA THR A 107 -14.84 -1.80 18.14
C THR A 107 -14.05 -2.11 16.87
N ALA A 108 -13.09 -1.27 16.52
CA ALA A 108 -12.24 -1.51 15.34
C ALA A 108 -11.48 -2.83 15.47
N ASN A 109 -10.93 -3.12 16.64
CA ASN A 109 -10.25 -4.38 16.91
C ASN A 109 -11.18 -5.60 16.83
N GLU A 110 -12.40 -5.47 17.31
CA GLU A 110 -13.40 -6.55 17.20
C GLU A 110 -13.72 -6.87 15.75
N ILE A 111 -13.91 -5.83 14.94
CA ILE A 111 -14.19 -6.00 13.52
C ILE A 111 -13.00 -6.66 12.81
N LEU A 112 -11.78 -6.22 13.12
CA LEU A 112 -10.57 -6.80 12.55
C LEU A 112 -10.47 -8.30 12.86
N GLU A 113 -10.77 -8.69 14.09
CA GLU A 113 -10.74 -10.11 14.49
C GLU A 113 -11.75 -10.94 13.71
N ILE A 114 -12.96 -10.40 13.51
CA ILE A 114 -13.99 -11.09 12.73
C ILE A 114 -13.52 -11.28 11.30
N LEU A 115 -12.95 -10.26 10.69
CA LEU A 115 -12.46 -10.32 9.30
C LEU A 115 -11.30 -11.30 9.17
N LYS A 116 -10.39 -11.32 10.14
CA LYS A 116 -9.23 -12.23 10.12
C LYS A 116 -9.64 -13.70 10.24
N ARG A 117 -10.75 -13.99 10.91
CA ARG A 117 -11.26 -15.37 11.02
C ARG A 117 -11.71 -15.93 9.69
N ASN A 118 -12.06 -15.06 8.74
CA ASN A 118 -12.56 -15.47 7.41
C ASN A 118 -11.47 -15.45 6.34
N ALA A 119 -10.26 -15.10 6.72
CA ALA A 119 -9.14 -15.01 5.77
C ALA A 119 -8.40 -16.33 5.63
#